data_f93b60aa64701466ad291c334c539367
#
_entry.id   f93b60aa64701466ad291c334c539367
#
_cell.length_a   1.000
_cell.length_b   1.000
_cell.length_c   1.000
_cell.angle_alpha   90.00
_cell.angle_beta   90.00
_cell.angle_gamma   90.00
#
_symmetry.space_group_name_H-M   'P 1'
#
loop_
_entity.id
_entity.type
_entity.pdbx_description
1 polymer ?
#
loop_
_entity_poly.entity_id
_entity_poly.type
_entity_poly.pdbx_seq_one_letter_code
_entity_poly.pdbx_strand_id
1 'polypeptide(L)'
;DKLPAQYTVYHAVHWATSNPTGSVYGEIDFIIANRYGKLLAIEQKDGTVYTHNQDILVDYANQVGKSVTTQINRNLHALRQEFARRHPSQVLSVDHLLYVPNALIRGHLPVSIDPNRVVDAGNAENLCETIEALFDVAPIPGRDHSALAHDIHDFLSDRVHAVPHIGLLGKSTQAFTSRVSGGLATWASRLTLAPYRLHVRGTAGSGKTQLALQELRLA
;
A
#
# COMPACT_ATOMS: atom_id res chain seq x y z
N ASP A 1 -10.78 17.68 9.26
CA ASP A 1 -10.85 17.14 10.61
C ASP A 1 -9.64 16.25 10.87
N LYS A 2 -9.29 16.05 12.14
CA LYS A 2 -8.13 15.25 12.53
C LYS A 2 -8.61 14.09 13.38
N LEU A 3 -8.04 12.91 13.16
CA LEU A 3 -8.28 11.78 14.04
C LEU A 3 -7.86 12.12 15.47
N PRO A 4 -8.63 11.66 16.49
CA PRO A 4 -8.28 11.82 17.89
C PRO A 4 -6.90 11.27 18.24
N ALA A 5 -6.23 11.86 19.23
CA ALA A 5 -4.87 11.49 19.66
C ALA A 5 -4.72 10.04 20.18
N GLN A 6 -5.83 9.35 20.39
CA GLN A 6 -5.84 7.94 20.81
C GLN A 6 -5.49 6.95 19.68
N TYR A 7 -5.38 7.43 18.45
CA TYR A 7 -5.00 6.63 17.29
C TYR A 7 -3.56 6.91 16.88
N THR A 8 -2.85 5.86 16.51
CA THR A 8 -1.53 5.95 15.87
C THR A 8 -1.67 5.60 14.40
N VAL A 9 -1.14 6.43 13.51
CA VAL A 9 -1.19 6.23 12.06
C VAL A 9 0.20 5.85 11.55
N TYR A 10 0.28 4.75 10.82
CA TYR A 10 1.48 4.29 10.10
C TYR A 10 1.21 4.42 8.61
N HIS A 11 2.13 5.02 7.89
CA HIS A 11 2.04 5.22 6.44
C HIS A 11 3.04 4.34 5.70
N ALA A 12 2.65 3.81 4.53
CA ALA A 12 3.50 3.00 3.67
C ALA A 12 4.10 1.77 4.40
N VAL A 13 3.23 0.94 4.98
CA VAL A 13 3.66 -0.24 5.74
C VAL A 13 4.02 -1.37 4.79
N HIS A 14 5.31 -1.64 4.65
CA HIS A 14 5.83 -2.68 3.78
C HIS A 14 5.80 -4.06 4.43
N TRP A 15 5.51 -5.07 3.62
CA TRP A 15 5.62 -6.47 4.03
C TRP A 15 6.30 -7.31 2.94
N ALA A 16 6.93 -8.40 3.37
CA ALA A 16 7.56 -9.37 2.47
C ALA A 16 7.29 -10.78 2.97
N THR A 17 6.83 -11.65 2.09
CA THR A 17 6.73 -13.08 2.35
C THR A 17 7.62 -13.84 1.40
N SER A 18 8.37 -14.82 1.93
CA SER A 18 9.19 -15.70 1.12
C SER A 18 8.48 -17.05 0.99
N ASN A 19 8.39 -17.55 -0.24
CA ASN A 19 7.90 -18.87 -0.55
C ASN A 19 8.93 -19.61 -1.42
N PRO A 20 8.80 -20.92 -1.65
CA PRO A 20 9.76 -21.69 -2.45
C PRO A 20 9.94 -21.17 -3.89
N THR A 21 8.96 -20.44 -4.42
CA THR A 21 8.98 -19.90 -5.78
C THR A 21 9.49 -18.45 -5.86
N GLY A 22 9.78 -17.82 -4.72
CA GLY A 22 10.31 -16.47 -4.65
C GLY A 22 9.78 -15.65 -3.47
N SER A 23 10.15 -14.39 -3.45
CA SER A 23 9.66 -13.43 -2.45
C SER A 23 8.56 -12.57 -3.04
N VAL A 24 7.46 -12.44 -2.31
CA VAL A 24 6.35 -11.56 -2.64
C VAL A 24 6.39 -10.36 -1.70
N TYR A 25 6.24 -9.19 -2.27
CA TYR A 25 6.26 -7.90 -1.56
C TYR A 25 4.92 -7.21 -1.73
N GLY A 26 4.58 -6.41 -0.76
CA GLY A 26 3.44 -5.52 -0.83
C GLY A 26 3.59 -4.36 0.12
N GLU A 27 2.67 -3.44 -0.02
CA GLU A 27 2.56 -2.24 0.78
C GLU A 27 1.10 -2.06 1.17
N ILE A 28 0.86 -1.60 2.37
CA ILE A 28 -0.42 -1.11 2.85
C ILE A 28 -0.27 0.39 2.99
N ASP A 29 -1.13 1.14 2.32
CA ASP A 29 -0.99 2.61 2.24
C ASP A 29 -1.02 3.24 3.63
N PHE A 30 -2.01 2.87 4.47
CA PHE A 30 -2.07 3.30 5.86
C PHE A 30 -2.52 2.16 6.77
N ILE A 31 -1.97 2.12 7.97
CA ILE A 31 -2.51 1.34 9.09
C ILE A 31 -2.78 2.28 10.25
N ILE A 32 -3.98 2.22 10.79
CA ILE A 32 -4.36 2.94 12.00
C ILE A 32 -4.47 1.93 13.13
N ALA A 33 -3.84 2.22 14.25
CA ALA A 33 -3.90 1.42 15.47
C ALA A 33 -4.61 2.19 16.58
N ASN A 34 -5.51 1.54 17.31
CA ASN A 34 -6.06 2.08 18.52
C ASN A 34 -5.30 1.59 19.77
N ARG A 35 -5.58 2.19 20.92
CA ARG A 35 -4.95 1.84 22.21
C ARG A 35 -5.21 0.40 22.69
N TYR A 36 -6.14 -0.31 22.09
CA TYR A 36 -6.49 -1.69 22.46
C TYR A 36 -5.84 -2.73 21.52
N GLY A 37 -4.99 -2.31 20.60
CA GLY A 37 -4.32 -3.19 19.64
C GLY A 37 -5.22 -3.69 18.51
N LYS A 38 -6.35 -3.00 18.23
CA LYS A 38 -7.12 -3.22 17.00
C LYS A 38 -6.50 -2.37 15.88
N LEU A 39 -6.40 -2.94 14.68
CA LEU A 39 -5.87 -2.27 13.50
C LEU A 39 -6.96 -2.07 12.44
N LEU A 40 -6.80 -0.99 11.69
CA LEU A 40 -7.54 -0.71 10.47
C LEU A 40 -6.53 -0.45 9.34
N ALA A 41 -6.52 -1.32 8.34
CA ALA A 41 -5.72 -1.13 7.13
C ALA A 41 -6.54 -0.34 6.11
N ILE A 42 -6.00 0.76 5.61
CA ILE A 42 -6.63 1.59 4.58
C ILE A 42 -5.87 1.38 3.27
N GLU A 43 -6.61 0.99 2.25
CA GLU A 43 -6.12 0.91 0.88
C GLU A 43 -6.68 2.11 0.10
N GLN A 44 -5.81 3.00 -0.36
CA GLN A 44 -6.20 4.18 -1.15
C GLN A 44 -6.09 3.89 -2.64
N LYS A 45 -7.06 4.36 -3.43
CA LYS A 45 -7.07 4.23 -4.88
C LYS A 45 -7.36 5.56 -5.57
N ASP A 46 -6.42 5.99 -6.41
CA ASP A 46 -6.51 7.24 -7.18
C ASP A 46 -6.79 6.99 -8.68
N GLY A 47 -6.88 5.72 -9.11
CA GLY A 47 -7.23 5.34 -10.48
C GLY A 47 -8.72 5.38 -10.75
N THR A 48 -9.11 4.98 -11.97
CA THR A 48 -10.51 4.76 -12.31
C THR A 48 -11.02 3.50 -11.64
N VAL A 49 -11.92 3.63 -10.68
CA VAL A 49 -12.48 2.53 -9.90
C VAL A 49 -13.87 2.17 -10.42
N TYR A 50 -14.11 0.87 -10.62
CA TYR A 50 -15.41 0.35 -11.08
C TYR A 50 -15.66 -1.06 -10.54
N THR A 51 -16.93 -1.48 -10.57
CA THR A 51 -17.33 -2.83 -10.18
C THR A 51 -17.50 -3.73 -11.40
N HIS A 52 -16.95 -4.94 -11.35
CA HIS A 52 -17.07 -5.93 -12.40
C HIS A 52 -16.97 -7.36 -11.83
N ASN A 53 -17.89 -8.26 -12.22
CA ASN A 53 -17.88 -9.68 -11.81
C ASN A 53 -17.69 -9.91 -10.31
N GLN A 54 -18.44 -9.21 -9.47
CA GLN A 54 -18.37 -9.33 -8.01
C GLN A 54 -17.00 -8.92 -7.43
N ASP A 55 -16.28 -8.01 -8.09
CA ASP A 55 -15.04 -7.43 -7.61
C ASP A 55 -15.01 -5.92 -7.84
N ILE A 56 -14.15 -5.21 -7.10
CA ILE A 56 -13.78 -3.83 -7.38
C ILE A 56 -12.46 -3.85 -8.14
N LEU A 57 -12.49 -3.26 -9.31
CA LEU A 57 -11.31 -3.14 -10.18
C LEU A 57 -10.84 -1.68 -10.22
N VAL A 58 -9.55 -1.51 -10.41
CA VAL A 58 -8.93 -0.21 -10.63
C VAL A 58 -8.08 -0.24 -11.89
N ASP A 59 -8.27 0.79 -12.72
CA ASP A 59 -7.44 1.04 -13.88
C ASP A 59 -6.48 2.19 -13.60
N TYR A 60 -5.24 1.99 -13.98
CA TYR A 60 -4.21 3.00 -14.05
C TYR A 60 -3.75 3.17 -15.50
N ALA A 61 -3.04 4.26 -15.80
CA ALA A 61 -2.59 4.55 -17.16
C ALA A 61 -1.88 3.38 -17.89
N ASN A 62 -1.21 2.50 -17.12
CA ASN A 62 -0.41 1.39 -17.65
C ASN A 62 -0.87 0.00 -17.18
N GLN A 63 -1.98 -0.10 -16.46
CA GLN A 63 -2.47 -1.35 -15.90
C GLN A 63 -3.99 -1.31 -15.77
N VAL A 64 -4.66 -2.26 -16.40
CA VAL A 64 -6.13 -2.37 -16.45
C VAL A 64 -6.61 -3.54 -15.60
N GLY A 65 -7.73 -3.36 -14.92
CA GLY A 65 -8.45 -4.44 -14.24
C GLY A 65 -7.72 -5.03 -13.03
N LYS A 66 -6.98 -4.22 -12.27
CA LYS A 66 -6.35 -4.71 -11.04
C LYS A 66 -7.40 -4.86 -9.93
N SER A 67 -7.55 -6.08 -9.41
CA SER A 67 -8.48 -6.39 -8.31
C SER A 67 -8.04 -5.73 -7.00
N VAL A 68 -8.90 -4.87 -6.48
CA VAL A 68 -8.70 -4.21 -5.18
C VAL A 68 -8.94 -5.20 -4.04
N THR A 69 -9.98 -6.03 -4.15
CA THR A 69 -10.33 -7.03 -3.14
C THR A 69 -9.22 -8.05 -2.95
N THR A 70 -8.64 -8.54 -4.05
CA THR A 70 -7.49 -9.46 -4.00
C THR A 70 -6.28 -8.79 -3.35
N GLN A 71 -6.02 -7.52 -3.63
CA GLN A 71 -4.91 -6.78 -3.03
C GLN A 71 -5.10 -6.63 -1.53
N ILE A 72 -6.27 -6.18 -1.07
CA ILE A 72 -6.60 -6.02 0.35
C ILE A 72 -6.42 -7.36 1.08
N ASN A 73 -7.04 -8.44 0.59
CA ASN A 73 -6.98 -9.75 1.22
C ASN A 73 -5.54 -10.27 1.33
N ARG A 74 -4.73 -10.11 0.28
CA ARG A 74 -3.31 -10.47 0.29
C ARG A 74 -2.53 -9.68 1.33
N ASN A 75 -2.74 -8.37 1.40
CA ASN A 75 -2.08 -7.49 2.35
C ASN A 75 -2.42 -7.86 3.80
N LEU A 76 -3.70 -8.08 4.10
CA LEU A 76 -4.16 -8.48 5.44
C LEU A 76 -3.62 -9.86 5.84
N HIS A 77 -3.63 -10.81 4.90
CA HIS A 77 -3.11 -12.16 5.15
C HIS A 77 -1.61 -12.13 5.47
N ALA A 78 -0.82 -11.41 4.67
CA ALA A 78 0.61 -11.27 4.89
C ALA A 78 0.93 -10.61 6.23
N LEU A 79 0.19 -9.53 6.58
CA LEU A 79 0.38 -8.84 7.85
C LEU A 79 0.10 -9.76 9.05
N ARG A 80 -1.01 -10.52 9.00
CA ARG A 80 -1.37 -11.50 10.05
C ARG A 80 -0.33 -12.62 10.18
N GLN A 81 0.13 -13.18 9.07
CA GLN A 81 1.16 -14.22 9.08
C GLN A 81 2.47 -13.74 9.68
N GLU A 82 2.91 -12.55 9.29
CA GLU A 82 4.15 -11.97 9.78
C GLU A 82 4.10 -11.64 11.28
N PHE A 83 2.95 -11.13 11.75
CA PHE A 83 2.74 -10.88 13.16
C PHE A 83 2.72 -12.19 13.96
N ALA A 84 1.95 -13.19 13.52
CA ALA A 84 1.87 -14.49 14.18
C ALA A 84 3.22 -15.22 14.26
N ARG A 85 4.11 -15.01 13.29
CA ARG A 85 5.45 -15.57 13.33
C ARG A 85 6.32 -14.96 14.43
N ARG A 86 6.17 -13.67 14.72
CA ARG A 86 6.89 -12.97 15.80
C ARG A 86 6.23 -13.15 17.17
N HIS A 87 4.90 -13.24 17.19
CA HIS A 87 4.05 -13.31 18.38
C HIS A 87 3.08 -14.50 18.30
N PRO A 88 3.57 -15.77 18.44
CA PRO A 88 2.76 -16.97 18.18
C PRO A 88 1.55 -17.15 19.11
N SER A 89 1.60 -16.54 20.30
CA SER A 89 0.51 -16.58 21.30
C SER A 89 -0.55 -15.50 21.11
N GLN A 90 -0.37 -14.60 20.14
CA GLN A 90 -1.24 -13.46 19.95
C GLN A 90 -1.92 -13.50 18.58
N VAL A 91 -3.13 -12.97 18.51
CA VAL A 91 -3.90 -12.85 17.27
C VAL A 91 -4.05 -11.38 16.92
N LEU A 92 -3.60 -11.02 15.72
CA LEU A 92 -3.72 -9.68 15.18
C LEU A 92 -5.16 -9.43 14.69
N SER A 93 -5.87 -8.54 15.37
CA SER A 93 -7.17 -8.05 14.90
C SER A 93 -6.96 -6.90 13.95
N VAL A 94 -7.10 -7.17 12.66
CA VAL A 94 -6.99 -6.15 11.61
C VAL A 94 -8.21 -6.18 10.72
N ASP A 95 -8.79 -5.01 10.55
CA ASP A 95 -9.90 -4.72 9.65
C ASP A 95 -9.41 -3.92 8.44
N HIS A 96 -10.29 -3.61 7.49
CA HIS A 96 -9.91 -2.85 6.31
C HIS A 96 -10.93 -1.77 5.95
N LEU A 97 -10.44 -0.74 5.23
CA LEU A 97 -11.21 0.32 4.62
C LEU A 97 -10.65 0.59 3.22
N LEU A 98 -11.52 0.65 2.23
CA LEU A 98 -11.19 1.15 0.90
C LEU A 98 -11.47 2.65 0.83
N TYR A 99 -10.46 3.45 0.46
CA TYR A 99 -10.57 4.89 0.31
C TYR A 99 -10.33 5.31 -1.14
N VAL A 100 -11.34 5.96 -1.76
CA VAL A 100 -11.33 6.35 -3.17
C VAL A 100 -11.70 7.85 -3.27
N PRO A 101 -10.80 8.77 -2.85
CA PRO A 101 -11.13 10.19 -2.68
C PRO A 101 -11.54 10.91 -3.96
N ASN A 102 -11.08 10.42 -5.11
CA ASN A 102 -11.20 11.12 -6.40
C ASN A 102 -12.23 10.50 -7.35
N ALA A 103 -12.95 9.45 -6.95
CA ALA A 103 -13.96 8.82 -7.78
C ALA A 103 -15.17 8.37 -6.97
N LEU A 104 -16.34 8.36 -7.64
CA LEU A 104 -17.56 7.76 -7.10
C LEU A 104 -17.67 6.32 -7.57
N ILE A 105 -17.83 5.40 -6.65
CA ILE A 105 -18.09 3.99 -6.97
C ILE A 105 -19.57 3.84 -7.30
N ARG A 106 -19.88 3.76 -8.59
CA ARG A 106 -21.25 3.62 -9.09
C ARG A 106 -21.61 2.14 -9.23
N GLY A 107 -22.87 1.80 -8.90
CA GLY A 107 -23.42 0.46 -9.02
C GLY A 107 -23.47 -0.30 -7.69
N HIS A 108 -23.75 -1.60 -7.78
CA HIS A 108 -23.80 -2.45 -6.59
C HIS A 108 -22.40 -2.88 -6.20
N LEU A 109 -22.04 -2.65 -4.93
CA LEU A 109 -20.79 -3.20 -4.39
C LEU A 109 -20.87 -4.74 -4.40
N PRO A 110 -19.73 -5.41 -4.58
CA PRO A 110 -19.63 -6.86 -4.43
C PRO A 110 -20.14 -7.31 -3.07
N VAL A 111 -20.79 -8.46 -3.01
CA VAL A 111 -21.29 -9.04 -1.74
C VAL A 111 -20.18 -9.25 -0.71
N SER A 112 -18.94 -9.42 -1.20
CA SER A 112 -17.74 -9.59 -0.36
C SER A 112 -17.25 -8.30 0.30
N ILE A 113 -17.80 -7.13 -0.06
CA ILE A 113 -17.39 -5.83 0.47
C ILE A 113 -18.57 -5.19 1.21
N ASP A 114 -18.37 -4.97 2.50
CA ASP A 114 -19.30 -4.22 3.33
C ASP A 114 -19.28 -2.72 2.88
N PRO A 115 -20.44 -2.16 2.51
CA PRO A 115 -20.53 -0.74 2.13
C PRO A 115 -19.98 0.23 3.18
N ASN A 116 -20.05 -0.12 4.47
CA ASN A 116 -19.51 0.68 5.56
C ASN A 116 -17.96 0.71 5.58
N ARG A 117 -17.31 -0.09 4.74
CA ARG A 117 -15.86 -0.17 4.57
C ARG A 117 -15.37 0.48 3.28
N VAL A 118 -16.21 1.33 2.70
CA VAL A 118 -15.88 2.06 1.47
C VAL A 118 -16.16 3.53 1.69
N VAL A 119 -15.14 4.34 1.51
CA VAL A 119 -15.25 5.80 1.50
C VAL A 119 -14.80 6.27 0.13
N ASP A 120 -15.72 6.86 -0.62
CA ASP A 120 -15.46 7.40 -1.95
C ASP A 120 -15.60 8.93 -1.98
N ALA A 121 -15.53 9.54 -3.15
CA ALA A 121 -15.65 10.99 -3.30
C ALA A 121 -16.99 11.57 -2.80
N GLY A 122 -18.02 10.75 -2.70
CA GLY A 122 -19.36 11.19 -2.24
C GLY A 122 -19.48 11.31 -0.73
N ASN A 123 -18.60 10.62 0.02
CA ASN A 123 -18.59 10.64 1.48
C ASN A 123 -17.17 10.81 2.08
N ALA A 124 -16.24 11.35 1.29
CA ALA A 124 -14.83 11.52 1.70
C ALA A 124 -14.68 12.45 2.92
N GLU A 125 -15.61 13.37 3.13
CA GLU A 125 -15.66 14.25 4.32
C GLU A 125 -15.91 13.46 5.61
N ASN A 126 -16.57 12.30 5.54
CA ASN A 126 -16.90 11.45 6.68
C ASN A 126 -15.82 10.40 6.98
N LEU A 127 -14.64 10.50 6.36
CA LEU A 127 -13.57 9.50 6.56
C LEU A 127 -13.22 9.29 8.02
N CYS A 128 -13.07 10.35 8.81
CA CYS A 128 -12.73 10.24 10.23
C CYS A 128 -13.84 9.56 11.03
N GLU A 129 -15.08 9.91 10.79
CA GLU A 129 -16.25 9.30 11.44
C GLU A 129 -16.37 7.81 11.08
N THR A 130 -16.13 7.46 9.82
CA THR A 130 -16.12 6.06 9.37
C THR A 130 -15.01 5.26 10.07
N ILE A 131 -13.81 5.83 10.20
CA ILE A 131 -12.70 5.22 10.92
C ILE A 131 -13.08 4.98 12.38
N GLU A 132 -13.63 5.98 13.06
CA GLU A 132 -14.04 5.86 14.46
C GLU A 132 -15.13 4.80 14.65
N ALA A 133 -16.14 4.77 13.79
CA ALA A 133 -17.21 3.76 13.81
C ALA A 133 -16.66 2.33 13.63
N LEU A 134 -15.65 2.13 12.78
CA LEU A 134 -15.02 0.82 12.61
C LEU A 134 -14.19 0.39 13.84
N PHE A 135 -13.75 1.34 14.66
CA PHE A 135 -13.08 1.06 15.92
C PHE A 135 -14.02 0.95 17.13
N ASP A 136 -15.29 1.33 16.98
CA ASP A 136 -16.30 1.27 18.06
C ASP A 136 -16.75 -0.17 18.32
N VAL A 137 -15.79 -1.00 18.74
CA VAL A 137 -16.00 -2.38 19.16
C VAL A 137 -15.42 -2.53 20.56
N ALA A 138 -16.23 -3.00 21.50
CA ALA A 138 -15.80 -3.21 22.86
C ALA A 138 -14.52 -4.07 22.93
N PRO A 139 -13.55 -3.71 23.77
CA PRO A 139 -12.36 -4.52 23.96
C PRO A 139 -12.71 -5.90 24.53
N ILE A 140 -11.96 -6.92 24.12
CA ILE A 140 -12.19 -8.30 24.59
C ILE A 140 -11.86 -8.36 26.10
N PRO A 141 -12.84 -8.76 26.97
CA PRO A 141 -12.58 -8.85 28.40
C PRO A 141 -11.46 -9.84 28.72
N GLY A 142 -10.63 -9.51 29.72
CA GLY A 142 -9.57 -10.40 30.21
C GLY A 142 -8.29 -10.46 29.35
N ARG A 143 -8.21 -9.70 28.27
CA ARG A 143 -7.00 -9.58 27.45
C ARG A 143 -6.14 -8.40 27.94
N ASP A 144 -4.82 -8.61 28.02
CA ASP A 144 -3.89 -7.50 28.24
C ASP A 144 -3.72 -6.70 26.94
N HIS A 145 -4.55 -5.67 26.80
CA HIS A 145 -4.55 -4.81 25.62
C HIS A 145 -3.33 -3.90 25.55
N SER A 146 -2.71 -3.58 26.69
CA SER A 146 -1.55 -2.69 26.74
C SER A 146 -0.31 -3.39 26.16
N ALA A 147 -0.06 -4.63 26.58
CA ALA A 147 1.03 -5.45 26.04
C ALA A 147 0.85 -5.69 24.53
N LEU A 148 -0.37 -6.05 24.11
CA LEU A 148 -0.66 -6.22 22.70
C LEU A 148 -0.44 -4.95 21.88
N ALA A 149 -0.88 -3.79 22.38
CA ALA A 149 -0.70 -2.52 21.67
C ALA A 149 0.78 -2.13 21.55
N HIS A 150 1.59 -2.44 22.58
CA HIS A 150 3.04 -2.26 22.53
C HIS A 150 3.70 -3.15 21.49
N ASP A 151 3.42 -4.45 21.52
CA ASP A 151 3.96 -5.41 20.54
C ASP A 151 3.59 -5.06 19.10
N ILE A 152 2.37 -4.57 18.89
CA ILE A 152 1.90 -4.08 17.59
C ILE A 152 2.66 -2.82 17.16
N HIS A 153 2.87 -1.89 18.09
CA HIS A 153 3.62 -0.67 17.80
C HIS A 153 5.06 -0.99 17.37
N ASP A 154 5.75 -1.85 18.10
CA ASP A 154 7.10 -2.28 17.77
C ASP A 154 7.14 -3.00 16.42
N PHE A 155 6.19 -3.92 16.20
CA PHE A 155 6.06 -4.65 14.94
C PHE A 155 5.84 -3.74 13.72
N LEU A 156 5.01 -2.70 13.84
CA LEU A 156 4.73 -1.77 12.75
C LEU A 156 5.84 -0.73 12.58
N SER A 157 6.45 -0.25 13.66
CA SER A 157 7.55 0.72 13.62
C SER A 157 8.77 0.14 12.91
N ASP A 158 9.11 -1.11 13.15
CA ASP A 158 10.16 -1.83 12.42
C ASP A 158 9.93 -1.88 10.91
N ARG A 159 8.68 -1.81 10.45
CA ARG A 159 8.30 -1.92 9.03
C ARG A 159 8.29 -0.59 8.31
N VAL A 160 8.01 0.47 9.02
CA VAL A 160 8.11 1.86 8.50
C VAL A 160 9.59 2.26 8.36
N HIS A 161 10.44 1.75 9.24
CA HIS A 161 11.89 1.94 9.20
C HIS A 161 12.64 0.80 8.50
N ALA A 162 11.95 -0.12 7.81
CA ALA A 162 12.58 -1.24 7.13
C ALA A 162 13.66 -0.72 6.18
N VAL A 163 14.90 -0.77 6.65
CA VAL A 163 16.07 -0.66 5.78
C VAL A 163 15.94 -1.82 4.80
N PRO A 164 15.76 -1.56 3.53
CA PRO A 164 15.54 -2.62 2.57
C PRO A 164 16.70 -3.60 2.62
N HIS A 165 16.41 -4.88 2.77
CA HIS A 165 17.45 -5.91 2.72
C HIS A 165 18.07 -5.87 1.32
N ILE A 166 19.35 -5.44 1.24
CA ILE A 166 20.07 -5.14 -0.01
C ILE A 166 19.96 -6.28 -1.04
N GLY A 167 19.95 -7.53 -0.58
CA GLY A 167 19.77 -8.71 -1.45
C GLY A 167 18.37 -8.88 -2.04
N LEU A 168 17.33 -8.33 -1.42
CA LEU A 168 15.94 -8.37 -1.89
C LEU A 168 15.61 -7.15 -2.74
N LEU A 169 16.26 -6.00 -2.49
CA LEU A 169 16.18 -4.80 -3.32
C LEU A 169 16.72 -5.02 -4.74
N GLY A 170 17.73 -5.86 -4.91
CA GLY A 170 18.34 -6.07 -6.22
C GLY A 170 17.32 -6.46 -7.30
N LYS A 171 16.33 -7.31 -6.99
CA LYS A 171 15.34 -7.78 -7.97
C LYS A 171 14.15 -6.82 -8.11
N SER A 172 13.61 -6.28 -7.02
CA SER A 172 12.46 -5.37 -7.07
C SER A 172 12.88 -3.97 -7.54
N THR A 173 14.04 -3.47 -7.11
CA THR A 173 14.63 -2.22 -7.61
C THR A 173 14.96 -2.33 -9.09
N GLN A 174 15.45 -3.47 -9.55
CA GLN A 174 15.71 -3.70 -10.98
C GLN A 174 14.41 -3.68 -11.80
N ALA A 175 13.32 -4.26 -11.30
CA ALA A 175 12.02 -4.21 -11.96
C ALA A 175 11.39 -2.80 -11.90
N PHE A 176 11.49 -2.10 -10.77
CA PHE A 176 11.01 -0.71 -10.64
C PHE A 176 11.88 0.26 -11.45
N THR A 177 13.19 0.16 -11.36
CA THR A 177 14.14 0.97 -12.13
C THR A 177 14.00 0.71 -13.63
N SER A 178 13.75 -0.53 -14.04
CA SER A 178 13.47 -0.88 -15.42
C SER A 178 12.15 -0.25 -15.95
N ARG A 179 11.11 -0.15 -15.12
CA ARG A 179 9.86 0.54 -15.51
C ARG A 179 10.01 2.05 -15.61
N VAL A 180 10.68 2.67 -14.64
CA VAL A 180 10.91 4.13 -14.62
C VAL A 180 11.89 4.53 -15.73
N SER A 181 12.98 3.79 -15.90
CA SER A 181 13.98 4.06 -16.95
C SER A 181 13.45 3.74 -18.35
N GLY A 182 12.60 2.72 -18.52
CA GLY A 182 11.95 2.41 -19.80
C GLY A 182 11.11 3.59 -20.29
N GLY A 183 10.36 4.25 -19.40
CA GLY A 183 9.61 5.46 -19.74
C GLY A 183 10.52 6.65 -20.11
N LEU A 184 11.56 6.91 -19.32
CA LEU A 184 12.52 7.99 -19.59
C LEU A 184 13.34 7.74 -20.86
N ALA A 185 13.79 6.52 -21.09
CA ALA A 185 14.55 6.17 -22.29
C ALA A 185 13.69 6.24 -23.55
N THR A 186 12.45 5.77 -23.50
CA THR A 186 11.49 5.91 -24.62
C THR A 186 11.21 7.37 -24.93
N TRP A 187 11.17 8.23 -23.90
CA TRP A 187 11.02 9.67 -24.10
C TRP A 187 12.30 10.29 -24.69
N ALA A 188 13.48 9.96 -24.16
CA ALA A 188 14.76 10.48 -24.62
C ALA A 188 15.05 10.10 -26.08
N SER A 189 14.73 8.85 -26.50
CA SER A 189 14.91 8.39 -27.86
C SER A 189 14.03 9.11 -28.92
N ARG A 190 13.00 9.85 -28.47
CA ARG A 190 12.16 10.70 -29.33
C ARG A 190 12.73 12.10 -29.55
N LEU A 191 13.80 12.47 -28.83
CA LEU A 191 14.41 13.77 -28.94
C LEU A 191 15.47 13.74 -30.04
N THR A 192 15.31 14.59 -31.06
CA THR A 192 16.33 14.82 -32.08
C THR A 192 17.13 16.06 -31.70
N LEU A 193 18.32 15.87 -31.15
CA LEU A 193 19.22 16.96 -30.71
C LEU A 193 20.52 16.93 -31.51
N ALA A 194 20.93 18.04 -32.03
CA ALA A 194 22.21 18.18 -32.75
C ALA A 194 22.95 19.48 -32.29
N PRO A 195 24.09 19.37 -31.54
CA PRO A 195 24.67 18.16 -30.98
C PRO A 195 23.80 17.55 -29.86
N TYR A 196 23.83 16.22 -29.70
CA TYR A 196 23.04 15.52 -28.67
C TYR A 196 23.62 15.87 -27.28
N ARG A 197 22.88 16.68 -26.55
CA ARG A 197 23.18 17.04 -25.15
C ARG A 197 21.91 17.07 -24.36
N LEU A 198 21.78 16.17 -23.39
CA LEU A 198 20.60 16.05 -22.54
C LEU A 198 20.99 16.30 -21.07
N HIS A 199 20.41 17.33 -20.48
CA HIS A 199 20.57 17.61 -19.06
C HIS A 199 19.33 17.20 -18.29
N VAL A 200 19.41 16.11 -17.52
CA VAL A 200 18.28 15.54 -16.76
C VAL A 200 18.39 15.96 -15.29
N ARG A 201 17.37 16.65 -14.79
CA ARG A 201 17.21 17.00 -13.38
C ARG A 201 16.09 16.18 -12.77
N GLY A 202 16.25 15.79 -11.51
CA GLY A 202 15.22 15.04 -10.76
C GLY A 202 15.72 14.67 -9.37
N THR A 203 14.80 14.26 -8.52
CA THR A 203 15.10 13.79 -7.14
C THR A 203 15.97 12.54 -7.14
N ALA A 204 16.52 12.18 -5.98
CA ALA A 204 17.20 10.89 -5.79
C ALA A 204 16.23 9.73 -6.13
N GLY A 205 16.73 8.67 -6.76
CA GLY A 205 15.91 7.51 -7.16
C GLY A 205 15.08 7.68 -8.44
N SER A 206 15.07 8.84 -9.11
CA SER A 206 14.28 9.08 -10.34
C SER A 206 14.83 8.42 -11.63
N GLY A 207 15.82 7.53 -11.54
CA GLY A 207 16.32 6.78 -12.68
C GLY A 207 17.34 7.52 -13.58
N LYS A 208 17.85 8.68 -13.18
CA LYS A 208 18.82 9.48 -13.98
C LYS A 208 20.07 8.70 -14.40
N THR A 209 20.68 7.98 -13.45
CA THR A 209 21.88 7.18 -13.70
C THR A 209 21.58 6.04 -14.67
N GLN A 210 20.40 5.41 -14.55
CA GLN A 210 19.98 4.33 -15.42
C GLN A 210 19.75 4.82 -16.85
N LEU A 211 19.15 6.00 -17.01
CA LEU A 211 19.01 6.64 -18.32
C LEU A 211 20.38 6.90 -18.95
N ALA A 212 21.33 7.48 -18.19
CA ALA A 212 22.68 7.73 -18.69
C ALA A 212 23.40 6.45 -19.12
N LEU A 213 23.26 5.35 -18.36
CA LEU A 213 23.84 4.06 -18.72
C LEU A 213 23.18 3.45 -19.97
N GLN A 214 21.90 3.69 -20.19
CA GLN A 214 21.19 3.20 -21.37
C GLN A 214 21.59 4.00 -22.61
N GLU A 215 21.69 5.31 -22.53
CA GLU A 215 22.18 6.15 -23.62
C GLU A 215 23.62 5.80 -24.00
N LEU A 216 24.49 5.54 -23.01
CA LEU A 216 25.87 5.09 -23.26
C LEU A 216 25.96 3.74 -23.99
N ARG A 217 24.98 2.87 -23.81
CA ARG A 217 24.94 1.56 -24.53
C ARG A 217 24.44 1.67 -25.95
N LEU A 218 23.75 2.76 -26.28
CA LEU A 218 23.17 3.01 -27.60
C LEU A 218 24.09 3.87 -28.48
N ALA A 219 25.07 4.54 -27.87
CA ALA A 219 26.11 5.35 -28.54
C ALA A 219 27.28 4.49 -29.03
#